data_044907a78c6bdbbe1ba756167983b1a4
#
_entry.id   044907a78c6bdbbe1ba756167983b1a4
#
_cell.length_a   1.000
_cell.length_b   1.000
_cell.length_c   1.000
_cell.angle_alpha   90.00
_cell.angle_beta   90.00
_cell.angle_gamma   90.00
#
_symmetry.space_group_name_H-M   'P 1'
#
loop_
_entity.id
_entity.type
_entity.pdbx_description
1 polymer ?
#
loop_
_entity_poly.entity_id
_entity_poly.type
_entity_poly.pdbx_seq_one_letter_code
_entity_poly.pdbx_strand_id
1 'polypeptide(L)'
;MRIVKLTDETKNNILEDLLKRSPNSYGKFEAAVNDILLNVRTNKDEALFKYTKDFDKADINASNIVVTKEEIEEAYTKVDPDLVDVIRKSLKNIKEYHEKQKQYSWFDSKPDGTILGQKVTPLARAGVYVPGGKAAYPSSVLMNVVPAKVAGVEQIIMCTPPDHEGKVYPTTLVAANEAGVDVVYKAGGAQAIAAMAYGTESIPKVDKICGPGNIYVALAKKAVFGYVSIDSVAGPSEILVIADETANPRYVAADLLSQAEHDEMASAILITTSSELANKVSAEIDGFLKELSRSEIISKSLDNYGYILLVDDINEAVSVANDIASEHLEIVTKDPFNVMTKIKNAGAIFLGEYSSEPLGDYFAGPNHVLPTNGTAKFFSALSVDDFIKKSSIISYSREALEAIHNDIENFAVAEHLTAHANSIKVRFE
;
A
#
# COMPACT_ATOMS: atom_id res chain seq x y z
N MET A 1 17.32 5.55 22.10
CA MET A 1 15.95 4.97 22.21
C MET A 1 15.57 4.70 23.66
N ARG A 2 14.26 4.67 23.97
CA ARG A 2 13.73 4.38 25.33
C ARG A 2 13.71 2.88 25.58
N ILE A 3 14.46 2.38 26.57
CA ILE A 3 14.40 0.97 27.01
C ILE A 3 13.39 0.90 28.16
N VAL A 4 12.32 0.15 27.98
CA VAL A 4 11.23 0.02 28.95
C VAL A 4 10.85 -1.46 29.15
N LYS A 5 10.48 -1.82 30.39
CA LYS A 5 9.90 -3.15 30.64
C LYS A 5 8.43 -3.13 30.19
N LEU A 6 7.97 -4.21 29.57
CA LEU A 6 6.58 -4.37 29.20
C LEU A 6 5.72 -4.45 30.46
N THR A 7 4.68 -3.63 30.49
CA THR A 7 3.56 -3.64 31.41
C THR A 7 2.30 -3.27 30.64
N ASP A 8 1.10 -3.48 31.18
CA ASP A 8 -0.13 -3.03 30.53
C ASP A 8 -0.12 -1.51 30.28
N GLU A 9 0.47 -0.73 31.19
CA GLU A 9 0.59 0.71 31.05
C GLU A 9 1.51 1.09 29.89
N THR A 10 2.73 0.50 29.82
CA THR A 10 3.67 0.81 28.72
C THR A 10 3.14 0.37 27.38
N LYS A 11 2.45 -0.79 27.30
CA LYS A 11 1.78 -1.26 26.09
C LYS A 11 0.70 -0.29 25.63
N ASN A 12 -0.19 0.15 26.53
CA ASN A 12 -1.27 1.07 26.21
C ASN A 12 -0.71 2.43 25.74
N ASN A 13 0.31 2.97 26.42
CA ASN A 13 0.95 4.22 26.01
C ASN A 13 1.56 4.15 24.62
N ILE A 14 2.20 3.04 24.26
CA ILE A 14 2.76 2.82 22.90
C ILE A 14 1.64 2.77 21.87
N LEU A 15 0.59 2.00 22.11
CA LEU A 15 -0.56 1.93 21.20
C LEU A 15 -1.23 3.29 21.01
N GLU A 16 -1.39 4.07 22.08
CA GLU A 16 -1.92 5.43 21.99
C GLU A 16 -1.00 6.37 21.19
N ASP A 17 0.32 6.30 21.40
CA ASP A 17 1.30 7.11 20.65
C ASP A 17 1.27 6.76 19.16
N LEU A 18 1.18 5.48 18.82
CA LEU A 18 1.07 5.03 17.43
C LEU A 18 -0.24 5.52 16.78
N LEU A 19 -1.36 5.53 17.50
CA LEU A 19 -2.64 6.02 17.00
C LEU A 19 -2.63 7.53 16.71
N LYS A 20 -1.85 8.33 17.43
CA LYS A 20 -1.69 9.78 17.17
C LYS A 20 -1.11 10.07 15.77
N ARG A 21 -0.41 9.12 15.19
CA ARG A 21 0.20 9.18 13.86
C ARG A 21 -0.80 8.88 12.72
N SER A 22 -2.01 8.45 13.07
CA SER A 22 -3.03 8.09 12.08
C SER A 22 -3.49 9.31 11.27
N PRO A 23 -3.66 9.18 9.95
CA PRO A 23 -4.27 10.21 9.10
C PRO A 23 -5.66 10.67 9.57
N ASN A 24 -6.35 9.87 10.39
CA ASN A 24 -7.63 10.26 11.00
C ASN A 24 -7.49 11.40 12.03
N SER A 25 -6.28 11.69 12.49
CA SER A 25 -6.00 12.79 13.43
C SER A 25 -5.72 14.14 12.76
N TYR A 26 -5.76 14.22 11.43
CA TYR A 26 -5.34 15.40 10.65
C TYR A 26 -6.49 16.26 10.14
N GLY A 27 -7.59 16.39 10.90
CA GLY A 27 -8.79 17.16 10.53
C GLY A 27 -8.56 18.58 10.01
N LYS A 28 -7.46 19.23 10.43
CA LYS A 28 -7.09 20.58 9.96
C LYS A 28 -6.77 20.66 8.45
N PHE A 29 -6.39 19.53 7.82
CA PHE A 29 -6.09 19.46 6.39
C PHE A 29 -7.30 19.01 5.54
N GLU A 30 -8.31 18.41 6.17
CA GLU A 30 -9.47 17.85 5.46
C GLU A 30 -10.27 18.92 4.71
N ALA A 31 -10.44 20.11 5.29
CA ALA A 31 -11.17 21.20 4.63
C ALA A 31 -10.48 21.61 3.31
N ALA A 32 -9.16 21.84 3.35
CA ALA A 32 -8.39 22.21 2.15
C ALA A 32 -8.41 21.12 1.09
N VAL A 33 -8.32 19.83 1.49
CA VAL A 33 -8.41 18.71 0.57
C VAL A 33 -9.80 18.64 -0.08
N ASN A 34 -10.88 18.77 0.70
CA ASN A 34 -12.24 18.75 0.19
C ASN A 34 -12.50 19.89 -0.80
N ASP A 35 -11.98 21.09 -0.55
CA ASP A 35 -12.07 22.23 -1.47
C ASP A 35 -11.37 21.92 -2.79
N ILE A 36 -10.18 21.32 -2.77
CA ILE A 36 -9.45 20.90 -3.97
C ILE A 36 -10.25 19.84 -4.74
N LEU A 37 -10.75 18.82 -4.06
CA LEU A 37 -11.53 17.73 -4.67
C LEU A 37 -12.80 18.29 -5.35
N LEU A 38 -13.54 19.15 -4.67
CA LEU A 38 -14.75 19.77 -5.21
C LEU A 38 -14.43 20.64 -6.41
N ASN A 39 -13.37 21.44 -6.34
CA ASN A 39 -12.96 22.34 -7.42
C ASN A 39 -12.56 21.55 -8.68
N VAL A 40 -11.71 20.50 -8.55
CA VAL A 40 -11.34 19.67 -9.70
C VAL A 40 -12.54 18.90 -10.25
N ARG A 41 -13.44 18.42 -9.39
CA ARG A 41 -14.67 17.76 -9.83
C ARG A 41 -15.55 18.68 -10.68
N THR A 42 -15.62 19.97 -10.36
CA THR A 42 -16.47 20.96 -11.00
C THR A 42 -15.80 21.59 -12.22
N ASN A 43 -14.57 22.06 -12.07
CA ASN A 43 -13.85 22.88 -13.06
C ASN A 43 -12.76 22.08 -13.81
N LYS A 44 -12.66 20.75 -13.58
CA LYS A 44 -11.87 19.81 -14.37
C LYS A 44 -10.42 20.26 -14.60
N ASP A 45 -9.96 20.28 -15.86
CA ASP A 45 -8.60 20.64 -16.26
C ASP A 45 -8.21 22.05 -15.82
N GLU A 46 -9.13 23.01 -15.83
CA GLU A 46 -8.86 24.38 -15.39
C GLU A 46 -8.37 24.40 -13.92
N ALA A 47 -9.07 23.67 -13.04
CA ALA A 47 -8.68 23.57 -11.64
C ALA A 47 -7.38 22.76 -11.48
N LEU A 48 -7.22 21.65 -12.22
CA LEU A 48 -6.04 20.79 -12.18
C LEU A 48 -4.78 21.61 -12.54
N PHE A 49 -4.80 22.33 -13.65
CA PHE A 49 -3.65 23.13 -14.10
C PHE A 49 -3.35 24.29 -13.15
N LYS A 50 -4.41 24.96 -12.64
CA LYS A 50 -4.24 26.01 -11.63
C LYS A 50 -3.51 25.49 -10.39
N TYR A 51 -3.94 24.35 -9.80
CA TYR A 51 -3.29 23.78 -8.63
C TYR A 51 -1.88 23.29 -8.90
N THR A 52 -1.60 22.72 -10.09
CA THR A 52 -0.26 22.35 -10.50
C THR A 52 0.65 23.58 -10.58
N LYS A 53 0.17 24.70 -11.12
CA LYS A 53 0.91 25.96 -11.14
C LYS A 53 1.13 26.51 -9.73
N ASP A 54 0.11 26.46 -8.88
CA ASP A 54 0.16 27.03 -7.53
C ASP A 54 1.09 26.20 -6.59
N PHE A 55 1.08 24.88 -6.68
CA PHE A 55 1.80 23.99 -5.76
C PHE A 55 3.14 23.53 -6.31
N ASP A 56 3.18 23.05 -7.55
CA ASP A 56 4.38 22.50 -8.18
C ASP A 56 5.21 23.58 -8.91
N LYS A 57 4.66 24.81 -9.06
CA LYS A 57 5.28 25.94 -9.78
C LYS A 57 5.55 25.68 -11.25
N ALA A 58 4.88 24.68 -11.83
CA ALA A 58 4.99 24.27 -13.22
C ALA A 58 3.86 24.83 -14.09
N ASP A 59 4.19 25.27 -15.28
CA ASP A 59 3.20 25.77 -16.25
C ASP A 59 2.71 24.60 -17.14
N ILE A 60 1.79 23.81 -16.55
CA ILE A 60 1.18 22.64 -17.20
C ILE A 60 -0.19 23.02 -17.78
N ASN A 61 -0.46 22.49 -18.98
CA ASN A 61 -1.72 22.68 -19.70
C ASN A 61 -2.04 21.44 -20.56
N ALA A 62 -3.15 21.45 -21.30
CA ALA A 62 -3.61 20.31 -22.09
C ALA A 62 -2.60 19.84 -23.15
N SER A 63 -1.68 20.69 -23.61
CA SER A 63 -0.70 20.31 -24.64
C SER A 63 0.56 19.66 -24.10
N ASN A 64 0.86 19.80 -22.80
CA ASN A 64 2.10 19.31 -22.20
C ASN A 64 1.92 18.46 -20.91
N ILE A 65 0.69 18.19 -20.49
CA ILE A 65 0.40 17.38 -19.31
C ILE A 65 0.85 15.92 -19.47
N VAL A 66 0.81 15.38 -20.68
CA VAL A 66 1.25 14.02 -20.98
C VAL A 66 2.75 14.00 -21.22
N VAL A 67 3.44 13.08 -20.58
CA VAL A 67 4.86 12.80 -20.85
C VAL A 67 4.99 12.22 -22.27
N THR A 68 5.87 12.79 -23.08
CA THR A 68 6.08 12.37 -24.46
C THR A 68 7.08 11.23 -24.57
N LYS A 69 7.15 10.56 -25.72
CA LYS A 69 8.14 9.53 -25.99
C LYS A 69 9.57 10.08 -25.96
N GLU A 70 9.73 11.29 -26.45
CA GLU A 70 11.03 12.00 -26.48
C GLU A 70 11.52 12.29 -25.05
N GLU A 71 10.63 12.64 -24.13
CA GLU A 71 10.97 12.80 -22.71
C GLU A 71 11.40 11.50 -22.07
N ILE A 72 10.78 10.38 -22.45
CA ILE A 72 11.18 9.04 -21.99
C ILE A 72 12.54 8.66 -22.56
N GLU A 73 12.78 8.87 -23.86
CA GLU A 73 14.08 8.60 -24.49
C GLU A 73 15.19 9.47 -23.88
N GLU A 74 14.92 10.75 -23.63
CA GLU A 74 15.85 11.65 -22.92
C GLU A 74 16.15 11.13 -21.51
N ALA A 75 15.15 10.59 -20.79
CA ALA A 75 15.34 10.03 -19.44
C ALA A 75 16.36 8.88 -19.43
N TYR A 76 16.33 7.99 -20.41
CA TYR A 76 17.32 6.91 -20.53
C TYR A 76 18.74 7.42 -20.74
N THR A 77 18.93 8.59 -21.35
CA THR A 77 20.26 9.17 -21.52
C THR A 77 20.82 9.78 -20.24
N LYS A 78 19.96 10.04 -19.26
CA LYS A 78 20.30 10.69 -17.97
C LYS A 78 20.43 9.71 -16.80
N VAL A 79 19.91 8.50 -16.96
CA VAL A 79 19.97 7.45 -15.92
C VAL A 79 21.17 6.54 -16.19
N ASP A 80 21.91 6.22 -15.13
CA ASP A 80 23.01 5.29 -15.21
C ASP A 80 22.52 3.93 -15.76
N PRO A 81 23.13 3.38 -16.83
CA PRO A 81 22.79 2.08 -17.38
C PRO A 81 22.79 0.95 -16.34
N ASP A 82 23.70 0.97 -15.37
CA ASP A 82 23.75 0.00 -14.29
C ASP A 82 22.49 0.07 -13.42
N LEU A 83 21.98 1.28 -13.16
CA LEU A 83 20.71 1.44 -12.42
C LEU A 83 19.52 0.94 -13.24
N VAL A 84 19.52 1.13 -14.56
CA VAL A 84 18.46 0.56 -15.42
C VAL A 84 18.44 -0.96 -15.31
N ASP A 85 19.60 -1.60 -15.30
CA ASP A 85 19.70 -3.05 -15.12
C ASP A 85 19.26 -3.51 -13.73
N VAL A 86 19.51 -2.73 -12.69
CA VAL A 86 19.00 -2.99 -11.33
C VAL A 86 17.46 -2.90 -11.32
N ILE A 87 16.86 -1.87 -11.93
CA ILE A 87 15.42 -1.72 -12.08
C ILE A 87 14.81 -2.95 -12.78
N ARG A 88 15.40 -3.43 -13.87
CA ARG A 88 14.95 -4.61 -14.61
C ARG A 88 15.01 -5.90 -13.79
N LYS A 89 16.07 -6.08 -12.99
CA LYS A 89 16.21 -7.23 -12.10
C LYS A 89 15.15 -7.20 -11.00
N SER A 90 14.93 -6.05 -10.37
CA SER A 90 13.88 -5.84 -9.38
C SER A 90 12.49 -6.12 -9.98
N LEU A 91 12.19 -5.53 -11.13
CA LEU A 91 10.95 -5.77 -11.89
C LEU A 91 10.68 -7.25 -12.12
N LYS A 92 11.72 -8.01 -12.53
CA LYS A 92 11.61 -9.45 -12.74
C LYS A 92 11.19 -10.18 -11.46
N ASN A 93 11.86 -9.89 -10.34
CA ASN A 93 11.55 -10.53 -9.05
C ASN A 93 10.13 -10.21 -8.59
N ILE A 94 9.72 -8.93 -8.69
CA ILE A 94 8.35 -8.49 -8.34
C ILE A 94 7.33 -9.21 -9.21
N LYS A 95 7.56 -9.29 -10.52
CA LYS A 95 6.66 -9.99 -11.45
C LYS A 95 6.55 -11.47 -11.12
N GLU A 96 7.66 -12.18 -10.91
CA GLU A 96 7.68 -13.60 -10.56
C GLU A 96 6.92 -13.90 -9.27
N TYR A 97 7.01 -13.00 -8.28
CA TYR A 97 6.25 -13.12 -7.04
C TYR A 97 4.75 -12.94 -7.28
N HIS A 98 4.35 -11.85 -7.95
CA HIS A 98 2.95 -11.53 -8.17
C HIS A 98 2.25 -12.49 -9.14
N GLU A 99 2.97 -13.12 -10.06
CA GLU A 99 2.39 -14.15 -10.93
C GLU A 99 1.82 -15.35 -10.17
N LYS A 100 2.35 -15.64 -8.97
CA LYS A 100 1.83 -16.70 -8.09
C LYS A 100 0.50 -16.34 -7.42
N GLN A 101 0.12 -15.07 -7.46
CA GLN A 101 -1.14 -14.56 -6.87
C GLN A 101 -2.30 -14.57 -7.87
N LYS A 102 -2.08 -14.94 -9.13
CA LYS A 102 -3.13 -14.97 -10.15
C LYS A 102 -4.28 -15.87 -9.74
N GLN A 103 -5.49 -15.36 -9.89
CA GLN A 103 -6.72 -16.08 -9.66
C GLN A 103 -7.46 -16.36 -10.97
N TYR A 104 -8.18 -17.48 -11.03
CA TYR A 104 -8.88 -17.93 -12.21
C TYR A 104 -10.37 -18.06 -11.95
N SER A 105 -11.18 -17.85 -13.00
CA SER A 105 -12.59 -18.17 -12.98
C SER A 105 -12.79 -19.68 -12.84
N TRP A 106 -13.84 -20.08 -12.13
CA TRP A 106 -14.17 -21.48 -11.92
C TRP A 106 -15.68 -21.73 -12.00
N PHE A 107 -16.05 -22.93 -12.35
CA PHE A 107 -17.42 -23.42 -12.39
C PHE A 107 -17.50 -24.78 -11.70
N ASP A 108 -18.57 -24.97 -10.94
CA ASP A 108 -18.96 -26.25 -10.37
C ASP A 108 -20.35 -26.62 -10.90
N SER A 109 -20.48 -27.83 -11.46
CA SER A 109 -21.71 -28.32 -12.05
C SER A 109 -22.25 -29.53 -11.28
N LYS A 110 -23.57 -29.52 -11.01
CA LYS A 110 -24.26 -30.61 -10.31
C LYS A 110 -25.05 -31.49 -11.30
N PRO A 111 -25.35 -32.76 -10.93
CA PRO A 111 -26.12 -33.66 -11.78
C PRO A 111 -27.53 -33.15 -12.15
N ASP A 112 -28.12 -32.27 -11.35
CA ASP A 112 -29.43 -31.64 -11.56
C ASP A 112 -29.40 -30.47 -12.57
N GLY A 113 -28.25 -30.20 -13.19
CA GLY A 113 -28.06 -29.12 -14.15
C GLY A 113 -27.76 -27.75 -13.52
N THR A 114 -27.60 -27.70 -12.17
CA THR A 114 -27.14 -26.48 -11.50
C THR A 114 -25.66 -26.21 -11.81
N ILE A 115 -25.34 -24.97 -12.21
CA ILE A 115 -23.97 -24.48 -12.36
C ILE A 115 -23.79 -23.29 -11.44
N LEU A 116 -22.82 -23.38 -10.53
CA LEU A 116 -22.38 -22.28 -9.72
C LEU A 116 -20.91 -21.97 -10.08
N GLY A 117 -20.55 -20.69 -10.01
CA GLY A 117 -19.19 -20.33 -10.36
C GLY A 117 -18.81 -18.93 -9.91
N GLN A 118 -17.57 -18.60 -10.17
CA GLN A 118 -17.03 -17.27 -9.95
C GLN A 118 -16.25 -16.81 -11.18
N LYS A 119 -16.66 -15.68 -11.73
CA LYS A 119 -15.90 -15.00 -12.81
C LYS A 119 -14.92 -14.03 -12.21
N VAL A 120 -13.65 -14.21 -12.49
CA VAL A 120 -12.57 -13.27 -12.16
C VAL A 120 -12.36 -12.35 -13.36
N THR A 121 -12.37 -11.04 -13.13
CA THR A 121 -12.23 -10.03 -14.18
C THR A 121 -11.29 -8.93 -13.68
N PRO A 122 -10.24 -8.53 -14.43
CA PRO A 122 -9.42 -7.39 -14.07
C PRO A 122 -10.22 -6.09 -14.09
N LEU A 123 -9.72 -5.08 -13.39
CA LEU A 123 -10.20 -3.70 -13.52
C LEU A 123 -9.89 -3.19 -14.95
N ALA A 124 -10.72 -2.31 -15.47
CA ALA A 124 -10.47 -1.73 -16.79
C ALA A 124 -9.31 -0.71 -16.73
N ARG A 125 -9.28 0.11 -15.69
CA ARG A 125 -8.24 1.15 -15.56
C ARG A 125 -7.76 1.31 -14.12
N ALA A 126 -6.43 1.32 -13.92
CA ALA A 126 -5.79 1.66 -12.65
C ALA A 126 -5.02 2.97 -12.76
N GLY A 127 -5.09 3.79 -11.72
CA GLY A 127 -4.30 5.01 -11.54
C GLY A 127 -3.22 4.77 -10.49
N VAL A 128 -1.97 5.03 -10.85
CA VAL A 128 -0.84 4.95 -9.95
C VAL A 128 -0.37 6.37 -9.62
N TYR A 129 -0.34 6.70 -8.34
CA TYR A 129 0.25 7.94 -7.88
C TYR A 129 1.68 7.69 -7.41
N VAL A 130 2.62 8.43 -7.95
CA VAL A 130 4.03 8.38 -7.52
C VAL A 130 4.43 9.76 -7.05
N PRO A 131 4.88 9.92 -5.79
CA PRO A 131 5.31 11.20 -5.29
C PRO A 131 6.55 11.69 -6.05
N GLY A 132 6.68 13.01 -6.14
CA GLY A 132 7.86 13.70 -6.65
C GLY A 132 8.44 14.60 -5.56
N GLY A 133 9.31 15.54 -5.93
CA GLY A 133 9.89 16.53 -5.05
C GLY A 133 11.35 16.24 -4.72
N LYS A 134 11.71 15.94 -3.46
CA LYS A 134 13.12 15.81 -3.06
C LYS A 134 13.79 14.49 -3.44
N ALA A 135 13.02 13.47 -3.81
CA ALA A 135 13.54 12.15 -4.18
C ALA A 135 12.72 11.54 -5.32
N ALA A 136 13.34 10.71 -6.14
CA ALA A 136 12.68 9.83 -7.09
C ALA A 136 12.35 8.49 -6.40
N TYR A 137 11.23 7.89 -6.78
CA TYR A 137 10.75 6.63 -6.19
C TYR A 137 10.51 5.57 -7.27
N PRO A 138 11.55 5.11 -7.99
CA PRO A 138 11.40 4.09 -9.02
C PRO A 138 10.83 2.77 -8.47
N SER A 139 11.17 2.37 -7.24
CA SER A 139 10.61 1.19 -6.59
C SER A 139 9.10 1.29 -6.41
N SER A 140 8.57 2.44 -6.00
CA SER A 140 7.13 2.66 -5.86
C SER A 140 6.40 2.56 -7.21
N VAL A 141 7.06 2.93 -8.32
CA VAL A 141 6.50 2.68 -9.66
C VAL A 141 6.32 1.19 -9.88
N LEU A 142 7.39 0.39 -9.69
CA LEU A 142 7.37 -1.05 -9.92
C LEU A 142 6.32 -1.74 -9.05
N MET A 143 6.32 -1.43 -7.75
CA MET A 143 5.45 -2.07 -6.76
C MET A 143 3.95 -1.78 -6.98
N ASN A 144 3.60 -0.64 -7.56
CA ASN A 144 2.21 -0.32 -7.87
C ASN A 144 1.78 -0.81 -9.26
N VAL A 145 2.67 -0.77 -10.25
CA VAL A 145 2.34 -1.09 -11.64
C VAL A 145 2.34 -2.59 -11.91
N VAL A 146 3.34 -3.32 -11.38
CA VAL A 146 3.52 -4.74 -11.71
C VAL A 146 2.33 -5.62 -11.31
N PRO A 147 1.77 -5.55 -10.09
CA PRO A 147 0.60 -6.34 -9.73
C PRO A 147 -0.62 -6.02 -10.62
N ALA A 148 -0.80 -4.75 -11.03
CA ALA A 148 -1.85 -4.35 -11.96
C ALA A 148 -1.67 -4.98 -13.35
N LYS A 149 -0.43 -4.98 -13.88
CA LYS A 149 -0.10 -5.67 -15.15
C LYS A 149 -0.32 -7.17 -15.06
N VAL A 150 0.12 -7.80 -13.98
CA VAL A 150 -0.07 -9.24 -13.74
C VAL A 150 -1.55 -9.60 -13.63
N ALA A 151 -2.36 -8.74 -13.00
CA ALA A 151 -3.82 -8.90 -12.95
C ALA A 151 -4.50 -8.83 -14.32
N GLY A 152 -3.85 -8.19 -15.31
CA GLY A 152 -4.39 -7.98 -16.65
C GLY A 152 -5.21 -6.70 -16.79
N VAL A 153 -4.94 -5.66 -15.98
CA VAL A 153 -5.56 -4.33 -16.14
C VAL A 153 -5.25 -3.80 -17.54
N GLU A 154 -6.30 -3.36 -18.25
CA GLU A 154 -6.20 -2.96 -19.66
C GLU A 154 -5.40 -1.67 -19.84
N GLN A 155 -5.61 -0.69 -18.93
CA GLN A 155 -4.91 0.59 -18.96
C GLN A 155 -4.41 0.99 -17.59
N ILE A 156 -3.11 1.27 -17.47
CA ILE A 156 -2.48 1.79 -16.26
C ILE A 156 -1.96 3.19 -16.55
N ILE A 157 -2.54 4.18 -15.88
CA ILE A 157 -2.07 5.56 -15.95
C ILE A 157 -1.29 5.90 -14.69
N MET A 158 -0.30 6.75 -14.81
CA MET A 158 0.50 7.25 -13.68
C MET A 158 0.41 8.77 -13.59
N CYS A 159 0.16 9.28 -12.39
CA CYS A 159 0.28 10.70 -12.07
C CYS A 159 1.49 10.91 -11.16
N THR A 160 2.32 11.87 -11.48
CA THR A 160 3.48 12.29 -10.68
C THR A 160 3.68 13.80 -10.84
N PRO A 161 4.02 14.54 -9.76
CA PRO A 161 4.23 15.97 -9.87
C PRO A 161 5.44 16.28 -10.78
N PRO A 162 5.33 17.27 -11.64
CA PRO A 162 6.47 17.81 -12.37
C PRO A 162 7.34 18.68 -11.47
N ASP A 163 8.58 18.92 -11.88
CA ASP A 163 9.38 20.00 -11.35
C ASP A 163 8.96 21.37 -11.90
N HIS A 164 9.61 22.45 -11.46
CA HIS A 164 9.30 23.81 -11.89
C HIS A 164 9.51 24.07 -13.39
N GLU A 165 10.27 23.22 -14.08
CA GLU A 165 10.46 23.24 -15.54
C GLU A 165 9.43 22.41 -16.30
N GLY A 166 8.48 21.78 -15.57
CA GLY A 166 7.48 20.90 -16.13
C GLY A 166 8.01 19.51 -16.51
N LYS A 167 9.11 19.07 -15.91
CA LYS A 167 9.75 17.77 -16.16
C LYS A 167 9.50 16.79 -15.02
N VAL A 168 9.50 15.50 -15.34
CA VAL A 168 9.45 14.40 -14.37
C VAL A 168 10.87 13.84 -14.18
N TYR A 169 11.15 13.34 -12.98
CA TYR A 169 12.44 12.72 -12.67
C TYR A 169 12.77 11.59 -13.65
N PRO A 170 13.98 11.59 -14.25
CA PRO A 170 14.37 10.60 -15.26
C PRO A 170 14.23 9.15 -14.77
N THR A 171 14.66 8.84 -13.53
CA THR A 171 14.57 7.48 -12.96
C THR A 171 13.12 7.02 -12.78
N THR A 172 12.17 7.93 -12.48
CA THR A 172 10.75 7.63 -12.41
C THR A 172 10.19 7.30 -13.80
N LEU A 173 10.59 8.04 -14.84
CA LEU A 173 10.16 7.77 -16.22
C LEU A 173 10.70 6.45 -16.75
N VAL A 174 11.98 6.15 -16.48
CA VAL A 174 12.59 4.87 -16.84
C VAL A 174 11.84 3.72 -16.16
N ALA A 175 11.60 3.81 -14.86
CA ALA A 175 10.86 2.77 -14.14
C ALA A 175 9.41 2.61 -14.68
N ALA A 176 8.72 3.70 -15.00
CA ALA A 176 7.38 3.68 -15.56
C ALA A 176 7.35 2.98 -16.94
N ASN A 177 8.32 3.29 -17.80
CA ASN A 177 8.44 2.66 -19.10
C ASN A 177 8.79 1.16 -19.01
N GLU A 178 9.77 0.80 -18.16
CA GLU A 178 10.14 -0.61 -17.93
C GLU A 178 8.99 -1.43 -17.32
N ALA A 179 8.20 -0.84 -16.40
CA ALA A 179 7.02 -1.48 -15.81
C ALA A 179 5.83 -1.56 -16.76
N GLY A 180 5.84 -0.81 -17.86
CA GLY A 180 4.79 -0.79 -18.86
C GLY A 180 3.59 0.08 -18.49
N VAL A 181 3.80 1.24 -17.89
CA VAL A 181 2.77 2.29 -17.73
C VAL A 181 2.32 2.77 -19.11
N ASP A 182 0.99 2.86 -19.31
CA ASP A 182 0.46 3.23 -20.63
C ASP A 182 0.52 4.74 -20.88
N VAL A 183 0.27 5.57 -19.84
CA VAL A 183 0.35 7.04 -19.93
C VAL A 183 0.84 7.61 -18.60
N VAL A 184 1.78 8.54 -18.69
CA VAL A 184 2.26 9.32 -17.53
C VAL A 184 1.76 10.75 -17.63
N TYR A 185 1.11 11.26 -16.56
CA TYR A 185 0.60 12.61 -16.45
C TYR A 185 1.42 13.43 -15.44
N LYS A 186 1.74 14.64 -15.80
CA LYS A 186 2.47 15.64 -14.99
C LYS A 186 1.52 16.35 -14.04
N ALA A 187 1.05 15.64 -13.02
CA ALA A 187 0.13 16.16 -12.01
C ALA A 187 0.42 15.54 -10.66
N GLY A 188 0.52 16.35 -9.62
CA GLY A 188 0.81 15.92 -8.25
C GLY A 188 -0.35 16.19 -7.28
N GLY A 189 -0.15 15.86 -6.00
CA GLY A 189 -1.02 16.26 -4.90
C GLY A 189 -2.46 15.76 -4.93
N ALA A 190 -3.31 16.38 -4.10
CA ALA A 190 -4.73 16.05 -4.00
C ALA A 190 -5.49 16.26 -5.32
N GLN A 191 -5.05 17.24 -6.14
CA GLN A 191 -5.66 17.53 -7.45
C GLN A 191 -5.44 16.37 -8.45
N ALA A 192 -4.31 15.67 -8.40
CA ALA A 192 -4.09 14.49 -9.24
C ALA A 192 -5.00 13.33 -8.82
N ILE A 193 -5.16 13.12 -7.51
CA ILE A 193 -6.10 12.12 -6.97
C ILE A 193 -7.54 12.44 -7.41
N ALA A 194 -7.95 13.72 -7.31
CA ALA A 194 -9.27 14.17 -7.79
C ALA A 194 -9.46 13.92 -9.29
N ALA A 195 -8.45 14.26 -10.11
CA ALA A 195 -8.51 14.05 -11.55
C ALA A 195 -8.66 12.57 -11.92
N MET A 196 -7.90 11.67 -11.28
CA MET A 196 -8.04 10.23 -11.46
C MET A 196 -9.39 9.69 -10.98
N ALA A 197 -9.91 10.22 -9.86
CA ALA A 197 -11.17 9.76 -9.28
C ALA A 197 -12.42 10.19 -10.06
N TYR A 198 -12.44 11.44 -10.55
CA TYR A 198 -13.63 12.02 -11.20
C TYR A 198 -13.53 12.11 -12.73
N GLY A 199 -12.32 12.02 -13.25
CA GLY A 199 -12.02 12.28 -14.66
C GLY A 199 -12.03 13.78 -14.98
N THR A 200 -11.10 14.19 -15.84
CA THR A 200 -11.06 15.53 -16.47
C THR A 200 -11.01 15.38 -17.99
N GLU A 201 -10.83 16.47 -18.73
CA GLU A 201 -10.66 16.40 -20.18
C GLU A 201 -9.35 15.69 -20.56
N SER A 202 -8.28 15.90 -19.78
CA SER A 202 -6.96 15.32 -20.03
C SER A 202 -6.75 13.96 -19.34
N ILE A 203 -7.24 13.78 -18.12
CA ILE A 203 -7.00 12.56 -17.30
C ILE A 203 -8.30 11.75 -17.20
N PRO A 204 -8.34 10.53 -17.75
CA PRO A 204 -9.53 9.68 -17.68
C PRO A 204 -9.76 9.19 -16.24
N LYS A 205 -11.05 9.01 -15.87
CA LYS A 205 -11.42 8.35 -14.60
C LYS A 205 -10.86 6.94 -14.54
N VAL A 206 -10.39 6.54 -13.36
CA VAL A 206 -9.91 5.18 -13.07
C VAL A 206 -10.85 4.41 -12.14
N ASP A 207 -10.66 3.10 -12.05
CA ASP A 207 -11.43 2.22 -11.16
C ASP A 207 -10.75 2.08 -9.78
N LYS A 208 -9.41 2.21 -9.73
CA LYS A 208 -8.61 2.13 -8.51
C LYS A 208 -7.45 3.11 -8.56
N ILE A 209 -7.15 3.76 -7.43
CA ILE A 209 -5.98 4.62 -7.25
C ILE A 209 -5.06 3.96 -6.21
N CYS A 210 -3.81 3.74 -6.58
CA CYS A 210 -2.77 3.18 -5.73
C CYS A 210 -1.59 4.14 -5.63
N GLY A 211 -0.78 3.96 -4.59
CA GLY A 211 0.49 4.65 -4.42
C GLY A 211 0.55 5.53 -3.18
N PRO A 212 1.78 5.69 -2.63
CA PRO A 212 2.03 6.51 -1.44
C PRO A 212 1.98 8.00 -1.79
N GLY A 213 1.80 8.83 -0.78
CA GLY A 213 1.85 10.28 -0.92
C GLY A 213 1.83 10.98 0.43
N ASN A 214 1.99 12.30 0.39
CA ASN A 214 1.90 13.12 1.60
C ASN A 214 0.47 13.12 2.18
N ILE A 215 0.29 13.80 3.30
CA ILE A 215 -1.00 13.88 4.01
C ILE A 215 -2.17 14.35 3.12
N TYR A 216 -1.93 15.26 2.18
CA TYR A 216 -2.97 15.74 1.25
C TYR A 216 -3.42 14.63 0.28
N VAL A 217 -2.47 13.82 -0.20
CA VAL A 217 -2.75 12.66 -1.06
C VAL A 217 -3.49 11.58 -0.28
N ALA A 218 -3.06 11.25 0.94
CA ALA A 218 -3.70 10.26 1.79
C ALA A 218 -5.16 10.64 2.12
N LEU A 219 -5.39 11.90 2.51
CA LEU A 219 -6.74 12.42 2.78
C LEU A 219 -7.59 12.50 1.50
N ALA A 220 -7.00 12.85 0.36
CA ALA A 220 -7.72 12.86 -0.92
C ALA A 220 -8.15 11.44 -1.32
N LYS A 221 -7.28 10.43 -1.19
CA LYS A 221 -7.63 9.01 -1.41
C LYS A 221 -8.76 8.57 -0.49
N LYS A 222 -8.68 8.88 0.80
CA LYS A 222 -9.74 8.62 1.78
C LYS A 222 -11.09 9.23 1.36
N ALA A 223 -11.08 10.48 0.91
CA ALA A 223 -12.29 11.22 0.57
C ALA A 223 -12.94 10.75 -0.75
N VAL A 224 -12.17 10.22 -1.70
CA VAL A 224 -12.70 9.71 -2.98
C VAL A 224 -13.09 8.23 -2.92
N PHE A 225 -12.80 7.53 -1.82
CA PHE A 225 -13.21 6.13 -1.66
C PHE A 225 -14.73 5.98 -1.77
N GLY A 226 -15.15 5.04 -2.62
CA GLY A 226 -16.57 4.87 -2.99
C GLY A 226 -16.91 5.45 -4.37
N TYR A 227 -16.23 6.52 -4.82
CA TYR A 227 -16.23 6.94 -6.24
C TYR A 227 -15.23 6.13 -7.05
N VAL A 228 -14.14 5.73 -6.43
CA VAL A 228 -13.04 4.93 -6.94
C VAL A 228 -12.53 4.05 -5.80
N SER A 229 -12.00 2.87 -6.10
CA SER A 229 -11.28 2.06 -5.10
C SER A 229 -9.91 2.67 -4.81
N ILE A 230 -9.37 2.39 -3.62
CA ILE A 230 -8.00 2.77 -3.26
C ILE A 230 -7.23 1.55 -2.74
N ASP A 231 -5.91 1.63 -2.65
CA ASP A 231 -5.07 0.65 -1.95
C ASP A 231 -5.33 0.71 -0.43
N SER A 232 -4.84 1.76 0.22
CA SER A 232 -5.02 2.01 1.65
C SER A 232 -4.91 3.51 1.95
N VAL A 233 -5.24 3.89 3.18
CA VAL A 233 -4.91 5.22 3.70
C VAL A 233 -3.61 5.08 4.47
N ALA A 234 -2.48 5.30 3.78
CA ALA A 234 -1.16 5.15 4.35
C ALA A 234 -0.88 6.19 5.44
N GLY A 235 -0.31 5.73 6.53
CA GLY A 235 0.32 6.55 7.55
C GLY A 235 1.84 6.56 7.45
N PRO A 236 2.54 7.10 8.46
CA PRO A 236 3.99 7.04 8.54
C PRO A 236 4.51 5.61 8.66
N SER A 237 5.70 5.37 8.13
CA SER A 237 6.34 4.04 8.08
C SER A 237 6.62 3.44 9.46
N GLU A 238 6.65 2.12 9.54
CA GLU A 238 6.76 1.37 10.80
C GLU A 238 7.65 0.14 10.65
N ILE A 239 8.55 -0.06 11.59
CA ILE A 239 9.27 -1.31 11.76
C ILE A 239 9.11 -1.83 13.20
N LEU A 240 8.89 -3.12 13.32
CA LEU A 240 8.92 -3.85 14.57
C LEU A 240 9.87 -5.04 14.42
N VAL A 241 10.86 -5.16 15.31
CA VAL A 241 11.79 -6.27 15.34
C VAL A 241 11.53 -7.10 16.58
N ILE A 242 11.30 -8.42 16.44
CA ILE A 242 11.34 -9.38 17.54
C ILE A 242 12.72 -10.05 17.51
N ALA A 243 13.51 -9.89 18.55
CA ALA A 243 14.86 -10.46 18.62
C ALA A 243 15.14 -11.12 19.96
N ASP A 244 15.85 -12.26 19.94
CA ASP A 244 16.39 -12.91 21.12
C ASP A 244 17.91 -12.63 21.28
N GLU A 245 18.54 -13.25 22.27
CA GLU A 245 19.97 -13.08 22.57
C GLU A 245 20.91 -13.50 21.45
N THR A 246 20.42 -14.25 20.44
CA THR A 246 21.24 -14.72 19.31
C THR A 246 21.38 -13.67 18.21
N ALA A 247 20.55 -12.62 18.22
CA ALA A 247 20.55 -11.59 17.20
C ALA A 247 21.83 -10.74 17.23
N ASN A 248 22.30 -10.31 16.05
CA ASN A 248 23.40 -9.36 15.95
C ASN A 248 22.89 -7.94 16.26
N PRO A 249 23.38 -7.29 17.35
CA PRO A 249 22.88 -5.98 17.76
C PRO A 249 23.10 -4.89 16.71
N ARG A 250 24.16 -4.99 15.92
CA ARG A 250 24.48 -4.03 14.89
C ARG A 250 23.51 -4.11 13.70
N TYR A 251 23.07 -5.33 13.33
CA TYR A 251 22.07 -5.53 12.27
C TYR A 251 20.71 -5.00 12.73
N VAL A 252 20.25 -5.39 13.91
CA VAL A 252 18.99 -4.91 14.47
C VAL A 252 18.96 -3.39 14.59
N ALA A 253 20.07 -2.75 15.00
CA ALA A 253 20.18 -1.30 15.05
C ALA A 253 20.06 -0.67 13.66
N ALA A 254 20.72 -1.23 12.64
CA ALA A 254 20.67 -0.74 11.28
C ALA A 254 19.24 -0.85 10.69
N ASP A 255 18.55 -1.97 10.93
CA ASP A 255 17.18 -2.19 10.44
C ASP A 255 16.17 -1.23 11.10
N LEU A 256 16.30 -0.97 12.40
CA LEU A 256 15.48 0.05 13.07
C LEU A 256 15.69 1.45 12.48
N LEU A 257 16.93 1.79 12.11
CA LEU A 257 17.29 3.10 11.58
C LEU A 257 16.90 3.26 10.11
N SER A 258 16.87 2.19 9.31
CA SER A 258 16.40 2.25 7.92
C SER A 258 14.97 2.78 7.83
N GLN A 259 14.13 2.41 8.79
CA GLN A 259 12.76 2.90 8.86
C GLN A 259 12.64 4.30 9.50
N ALA A 260 13.42 4.55 10.56
CA ALA A 260 13.39 5.83 11.26
C ALA A 260 13.86 7.02 10.38
N GLU A 261 14.64 6.78 9.33
CA GLU A 261 15.11 7.83 8.41
C GLU A 261 14.05 8.31 7.42
N HIS A 262 12.92 7.58 7.26
CA HIS A 262 11.87 7.94 6.29
C HIS A 262 11.19 9.25 6.66
N ASP A 263 10.77 9.40 7.94
CA ASP A 263 10.02 10.57 8.41
C ASP A 263 10.16 10.74 9.93
N GLU A 264 10.00 11.98 10.44
CA GLU A 264 10.02 12.28 11.88
C GLU A 264 8.89 11.56 12.66
N MET A 265 7.86 11.08 11.97
CA MET A 265 6.74 10.32 12.51
C MET A 265 6.88 8.80 12.30
N ALA A 266 7.94 8.33 11.66
CA ALA A 266 8.21 6.89 11.55
C ALA A 266 8.36 6.25 12.93
N SER A 267 8.00 4.98 13.08
CA SER A 267 8.20 4.24 14.34
C SER A 267 9.18 3.08 14.17
N ALA A 268 10.05 2.91 15.15
CA ALA A 268 11.01 1.84 15.22
C ALA A 268 10.95 1.17 16.60
N ILE A 269 10.51 -0.08 16.65
CA ILE A 269 10.27 -0.81 17.89
C ILE A 269 11.06 -2.12 17.89
N LEU A 270 11.89 -2.31 18.91
CA LEU A 270 12.50 -3.61 19.22
C LEU A 270 11.75 -4.25 20.39
N ILE A 271 11.39 -5.50 20.26
CA ILE A 271 10.88 -6.34 21.37
C ILE A 271 11.88 -7.47 21.60
N THR A 272 12.41 -7.56 22.81
CA THR A 272 13.43 -8.57 23.13
C THR A 272 13.31 -9.12 24.55
N THR A 273 13.69 -10.39 24.72
CA THR A 273 13.84 -11.03 26.04
C THR A 273 15.20 -10.77 26.68
N SER A 274 16.16 -10.19 25.93
CA SER A 274 17.54 -9.98 26.35
C SER A 274 17.83 -8.53 26.69
N SER A 275 18.02 -8.21 27.97
CA SER A 275 18.46 -6.89 28.39
C SER A 275 19.88 -6.53 27.89
N GLU A 276 20.70 -7.55 27.66
CA GLU A 276 22.05 -7.37 27.09
C GLU A 276 21.95 -6.92 25.62
N LEU A 277 21.10 -7.58 24.81
CA LEU A 277 20.86 -7.18 23.44
C LEU A 277 20.29 -5.77 23.38
N ALA A 278 19.29 -5.46 24.20
CA ALA A 278 18.68 -4.13 24.28
C ALA A 278 19.71 -3.01 24.47
N ASN A 279 20.64 -3.18 25.42
CA ASN A 279 21.70 -2.21 25.69
C ASN A 279 22.69 -2.10 24.53
N LYS A 280 23.08 -3.23 23.90
CA LYS A 280 23.98 -3.24 22.75
C LYS A 280 23.36 -2.56 21.53
N VAL A 281 22.08 -2.86 21.24
CA VAL A 281 21.36 -2.19 20.13
C VAL A 281 21.27 -0.69 20.37
N SER A 282 20.96 -0.24 21.59
CA SER A 282 20.93 1.20 21.91
C SER A 282 22.29 1.87 21.68
N ALA A 283 23.39 1.20 22.06
CA ALA A 283 24.75 1.72 21.84
C ALA A 283 25.13 1.77 20.35
N GLU A 284 24.74 0.77 19.55
CA GLU A 284 24.96 0.78 18.10
C GLU A 284 24.19 1.93 17.42
N ILE A 285 22.92 2.17 17.82
CA ILE A 285 22.13 3.31 17.36
C ILE A 285 22.83 4.64 17.60
N ASP A 286 23.36 4.86 18.82
CA ASP A 286 24.12 6.07 19.17
C ASP A 286 25.40 6.21 18.33
N GLY A 287 26.00 5.09 17.90
CA GLY A 287 27.12 5.04 16.98
C GLY A 287 26.73 5.48 15.57
N PHE A 288 25.69 4.85 14.99
CA PHE A 288 25.21 5.16 13.63
C PHE A 288 24.70 6.59 13.48
N LEU A 289 24.06 7.17 14.50
CA LEU A 289 23.59 8.55 14.46
C LEU A 289 24.69 9.58 14.20
N LYS A 290 25.98 9.24 14.44
CA LYS A 290 27.13 10.11 14.16
C LYS A 290 27.57 10.04 12.70
N GLU A 291 27.17 9.00 11.97
CA GLU A 291 27.64 8.69 10.61
C GLU A 291 26.55 8.95 9.54
N LEU A 292 25.26 8.77 9.90
CA LEU A 292 24.15 8.84 8.98
C LEU A 292 23.77 10.29 8.62
N SER A 293 23.53 10.53 7.34
CA SER A 293 23.25 11.87 6.79
C SER A 293 21.90 12.46 7.26
N ARG A 294 20.92 11.61 7.61
CA ARG A 294 19.57 12.02 8.06
C ARG A 294 19.37 11.93 9.57
N SER A 295 20.46 12.03 10.35
CA SER A 295 20.46 11.83 11.80
C SER A 295 19.46 12.72 12.56
N GLU A 296 19.14 13.93 12.09
CA GLU A 296 18.13 14.81 12.70
C GLU A 296 16.71 14.22 12.59
N ILE A 297 16.35 13.69 11.42
CA ILE A 297 15.04 13.05 11.20
C ILE A 297 14.95 11.78 12.03
N ILE A 298 15.99 10.95 11.96
CA ILE A 298 16.09 9.70 12.73
C ILE A 298 15.93 9.99 14.23
N SER A 299 16.68 10.97 14.76
CA SER A 299 16.62 11.30 16.20
C SER A 299 15.20 11.68 16.62
N LYS A 300 14.49 12.52 15.84
CA LYS A 300 13.11 12.92 16.15
C LYS A 300 12.15 11.72 16.11
N SER A 301 12.29 10.86 15.11
CA SER A 301 11.52 9.61 15.00
C SER A 301 11.72 8.73 16.24
N LEU A 302 12.98 8.48 16.63
CA LEU A 302 13.32 7.63 17.78
C LEU A 302 12.92 8.27 19.12
N ASP A 303 13.01 9.60 19.25
CA ASP A 303 12.59 10.31 20.48
C ASP A 303 11.08 10.24 20.69
N ASN A 304 10.31 10.31 19.62
CA ASN A 304 8.85 10.29 19.67
C ASN A 304 8.28 8.87 19.67
N TYR A 305 8.75 8.00 18.77
CA TYR A 305 8.13 6.71 18.43
C TYR A 305 9.11 5.53 18.48
N GLY A 306 10.32 5.71 19.01
CA GLY A 306 11.32 4.66 19.16
C GLY A 306 11.25 4.00 20.53
N TYR A 307 11.11 2.65 20.58
CA TYR A 307 11.04 1.87 21.81
C TYR A 307 11.87 0.60 21.73
N ILE A 308 12.50 0.25 22.86
CA ILE A 308 13.05 -1.09 23.11
C ILE A 308 12.26 -1.68 24.27
N LEU A 309 11.43 -2.69 23.97
CA LEU A 309 10.57 -3.36 24.95
C LEU A 309 11.24 -4.61 25.46
N LEU A 310 11.44 -4.67 26.77
CA LEU A 310 11.88 -5.88 27.46
C LEU A 310 10.66 -6.70 27.88
N VAL A 311 10.59 -7.94 27.42
CA VAL A 311 9.53 -8.92 27.70
C VAL A 311 10.07 -10.12 28.43
N ASP A 312 9.20 -10.85 29.11
CA ASP A 312 9.62 -12.02 29.90
C ASP A 312 9.84 -13.26 29.00
N ASP A 313 9.09 -13.39 27.89
CA ASP A 313 9.28 -14.48 26.92
C ASP A 313 8.84 -14.10 25.49
N ILE A 314 9.13 -14.98 24.53
CA ILE A 314 8.80 -14.80 23.10
C ILE A 314 7.27 -14.79 22.83
N ASN A 315 6.46 -15.47 23.65
CA ASN A 315 5.01 -15.46 23.43
C ASN A 315 4.42 -14.09 23.80
N GLU A 316 4.98 -13.45 24.83
CA GLU A 316 4.65 -12.07 25.17
C GLU A 316 5.07 -11.11 24.05
N ALA A 317 6.27 -11.28 23.47
CA ALA A 317 6.71 -10.52 22.30
C ALA A 317 5.73 -10.66 21.12
N VAL A 318 5.32 -11.88 20.81
CA VAL A 318 4.33 -12.18 19.76
C VAL A 318 2.97 -11.52 20.04
N SER A 319 2.52 -11.56 21.30
CA SER A 319 1.25 -10.93 21.69
C SER A 319 1.27 -9.41 21.41
N VAL A 320 2.33 -8.74 21.82
CA VAL A 320 2.49 -7.30 21.61
C VAL A 320 2.64 -6.97 20.12
N ALA A 321 3.41 -7.76 19.37
CA ALA A 321 3.56 -7.57 17.93
C ALA A 321 2.21 -7.70 17.20
N ASN A 322 1.37 -8.68 17.57
CA ASN A 322 0.03 -8.83 17.01
C ASN A 322 -0.90 -7.66 17.39
N ASP A 323 -0.74 -7.06 18.57
CA ASP A 323 -1.52 -5.90 18.99
C ASP A 323 -1.09 -4.63 18.26
N ILE A 324 0.20 -4.43 18.03
CA ILE A 324 0.75 -3.31 17.25
C ILE A 324 0.37 -3.46 15.78
N ALA A 325 0.49 -4.68 15.21
CA ALA A 325 0.22 -4.97 13.80
C ALA A 325 1.01 -4.07 12.86
N SER A 326 2.33 -4.06 13.00
CA SER A 326 3.27 -3.19 12.29
C SER A 326 3.27 -3.43 10.78
N GLU A 327 3.65 -2.41 10.04
CA GLU A 327 3.91 -2.47 8.60
C GLU A 327 4.97 -3.52 8.26
N HIS A 328 6.18 -3.36 8.82
CA HIS A 328 7.27 -4.32 8.69
C HIS A 328 7.48 -5.04 10.02
N LEU A 329 7.52 -6.37 9.98
CA LEU A 329 7.85 -7.21 11.13
C LEU A 329 9.06 -8.07 10.82
N GLU A 330 10.17 -7.84 11.51
CA GLU A 330 11.34 -8.69 11.44
C GLU A 330 11.38 -9.65 12.64
N ILE A 331 11.72 -10.91 12.40
CA ILE A 331 11.86 -11.95 13.42
C ILE A 331 13.30 -12.47 13.37
N VAL A 332 14.13 -11.95 14.27
CA VAL A 332 15.56 -12.22 14.36
C VAL A 332 15.82 -13.04 15.62
N THR A 333 15.36 -14.28 15.60
CA THR A 333 15.44 -15.22 16.72
C THR A 333 16.12 -16.51 16.28
N LYS A 334 16.51 -17.36 17.23
CA LYS A 334 17.09 -18.68 16.95
C LYS A 334 16.20 -19.55 16.06
N ASP A 335 14.87 -19.44 16.19
CA ASP A 335 13.90 -20.19 15.38
C ASP A 335 12.79 -19.25 14.86
N PRO A 336 13.09 -18.43 13.82
CA PRO A 336 12.15 -17.43 13.33
C PRO A 336 10.89 -18.05 12.69
N PHE A 337 10.99 -19.24 12.09
CA PHE A 337 9.84 -19.92 11.47
C PHE A 337 8.81 -20.35 12.51
N ASN A 338 9.24 -20.84 13.68
CA ASN A 338 8.31 -21.17 14.77
C ASN A 338 7.62 -19.92 15.32
N VAL A 339 8.34 -18.83 15.50
CA VAL A 339 7.76 -17.54 15.95
C VAL A 339 6.75 -17.04 14.93
N MET A 340 7.08 -17.08 13.62
CA MET A 340 6.19 -16.67 12.53
C MET A 340 4.83 -17.38 12.58
N THR A 341 4.77 -18.66 12.93
CA THR A 341 3.48 -19.39 12.98
C THR A 341 2.47 -18.81 13.97
N LYS A 342 2.93 -17.99 14.92
CA LYS A 342 2.11 -17.34 15.96
C LYS A 342 1.74 -15.90 15.61
N ILE A 343 2.35 -15.33 14.57
CA ILE A 343 2.04 -13.99 14.08
C ILE A 343 0.74 -14.02 13.28
N LYS A 344 -0.14 -13.10 13.60
CA LYS A 344 -1.45 -12.93 12.93
C LYS A 344 -1.55 -11.64 12.15
N ASN A 345 -0.87 -10.60 12.61
CA ASN A 345 -1.03 -9.24 12.14
C ASN A 345 0.33 -8.61 11.84
N ALA A 346 0.68 -8.53 10.57
CA ALA A 346 1.84 -7.78 10.07
C ALA A 346 1.62 -7.47 8.58
N GLY A 347 2.13 -6.36 8.10
CA GLY A 347 2.09 -6.03 6.68
C GLY A 347 3.02 -6.93 5.87
N ALA A 348 4.28 -7.06 6.29
CA ALA A 348 5.25 -8.01 5.77
C ALA A 348 6.02 -8.66 6.93
N ILE A 349 6.46 -9.92 6.74
CA ILE A 349 7.22 -10.67 7.75
C ILE A 349 8.58 -11.06 7.15
N PHE A 350 9.65 -10.64 7.83
CA PHE A 350 11.04 -10.92 7.47
C PHE A 350 11.64 -11.90 8.45
N LEU A 351 12.31 -12.94 7.97
CA LEU A 351 12.77 -14.07 8.79
C LEU A 351 14.29 -14.21 8.79
N GLY A 352 14.89 -14.02 9.95
CA GLY A 352 16.33 -14.19 10.18
C GLY A 352 17.15 -12.96 9.84
N GLU A 353 18.42 -12.99 10.23
CA GLU A 353 19.33 -11.83 10.24
C GLU A 353 19.76 -11.28 8.87
N TYR A 354 19.47 -12.02 7.79
CA TYR A 354 19.79 -11.61 6.42
C TYR A 354 18.56 -11.16 5.62
N SER A 355 17.41 -11.04 6.29
CA SER A 355 16.15 -10.61 5.67
C SER A 355 15.73 -9.25 6.23
N SER A 356 16.50 -8.23 5.88
CA SER A 356 16.25 -6.85 6.31
C SER A 356 15.17 -6.17 5.47
N GLU A 357 14.52 -5.15 6.04
CA GLU A 357 13.46 -4.39 5.38
C GLU A 357 13.86 -3.85 4.00
N PRO A 358 15.05 -3.22 3.77
CA PRO A 358 15.43 -2.73 2.45
C PRO A 358 15.50 -3.82 1.36
N LEU A 359 15.75 -5.09 1.74
CA LEU A 359 15.64 -6.19 0.80
C LEU A 359 14.22 -6.33 0.26
N GLY A 360 13.21 -6.23 1.14
CA GLY A 360 11.80 -6.26 0.78
C GLY A 360 11.41 -5.07 -0.09
N ASP A 361 11.84 -3.89 0.28
CA ASP A 361 11.50 -2.65 -0.41
C ASP A 361 11.99 -2.57 -1.84
N TYR A 362 13.16 -3.17 -2.12
CA TYR A 362 13.80 -2.97 -3.42
C TYR A 362 13.91 -4.22 -4.28
N PHE A 363 14.04 -5.42 -3.70
CA PHE A 363 14.56 -6.54 -4.50
C PHE A 363 13.94 -7.92 -4.26
N ALA A 364 13.34 -8.20 -3.12
CA ALA A 364 12.84 -9.54 -2.78
C ALA A 364 11.66 -9.99 -3.67
N GLY A 365 10.81 -9.06 -4.10
CA GLY A 365 9.65 -9.32 -4.94
C GLY A 365 8.29 -9.13 -4.30
N PRO A 366 8.06 -9.45 -3.00
CA PRO A 366 6.85 -9.04 -2.30
C PRO A 366 6.63 -7.53 -2.35
N ASN A 367 5.37 -7.12 -2.27
CA ASN A 367 5.01 -5.70 -2.41
C ASN A 367 5.34 -4.90 -1.15
N HIS A 368 5.92 -3.71 -1.33
CA HIS A 368 6.21 -2.79 -0.25
C HIS A 368 5.09 -1.77 0.05
N VAL A 369 4.00 -1.78 -0.71
CA VAL A 369 2.80 -0.99 -0.37
C VAL A 369 2.03 -1.77 0.68
N LEU A 370 2.33 -1.47 1.93
CA LEU A 370 1.92 -2.23 3.10
C LEU A 370 0.89 -1.47 3.94
N PRO A 371 0.06 -2.17 4.72
CA PRO A 371 -0.82 -1.53 5.70
C PRO A 371 -0.03 -0.96 6.87
N THR A 372 -0.34 0.27 7.27
CA THR A 372 0.29 1.02 8.38
C THR A 372 -0.71 1.29 9.51
N ASN A 373 -0.26 1.83 10.63
CA ASN A 373 -1.11 2.25 11.77
C ASN A 373 -2.02 1.14 12.31
N GLY A 374 -1.49 -0.07 12.42
CA GLY A 374 -2.22 -1.21 12.94
C GLY A 374 -3.29 -1.78 11.99
N THR A 375 -3.38 -1.28 10.76
CA THR A 375 -4.38 -1.75 9.78
C THR A 375 -4.05 -3.12 9.20
N ALA A 376 -2.85 -3.66 9.46
CA ALA A 376 -2.50 -5.05 9.13
C ALA A 376 -3.39 -6.09 9.84
N LYS A 377 -4.26 -5.65 10.77
CA LYS A 377 -5.33 -6.48 11.37
C LYS A 377 -6.45 -6.82 10.39
N PHE A 378 -6.60 -6.05 9.30
CA PHE A 378 -7.70 -6.22 8.33
C PHE A 378 -7.33 -5.83 6.89
N PHE A 379 -6.17 -5.25 6.66
CA PHE A 379 -5.61 -5.01 5.32
C PHE A 379 -4.39 -5.88 5.07
N SER A 380 -4.08 -6.10 3.80
CA SER A 380 -2.90 -6.82 3.31
C SER A 380 -2.01 -5.90 2.48
N ALA A 381 -0.80 -6.37 2.16
CA ALA A 381 0.03 -5.75 1.14
C ALA A 381 -0.69 -5.68 -0.21
N LEU A 382 -0.39 -4.65 -1.00
CA LEU A 382 -0.93 -4.53 -2.35
C LEU A 382 -0.58 -5.78 -3.18
N SER A 383 -1.58 -6.34 -3.83
CA SER A 383 -1.48 -7.62 -4.52
C SER A 383 -2.26 -7.64 -5.83
N VAL A 384 -2.21 -8.75 -6.56
CA VAL A 384 -3.03 -8.97 -7.76
C VAL A 384 -4.53 -8.91 -7.45
N ASP A 385 -4.93 -9.34 -6.24
CA ASP A 385 -6.34 -9.32 -5.82
C ASP A 385 -6.93 -7.89 -5.76
N ASP A 386 -6.08 -6.89 -5.56
CA ASP A 386 -6.47 -5.48 -5.53
C ASP A 386 -6.93 -4.95 -6.90
N PHE A 387 -6.54 -5.62 -7.98
CA PHE A 387 -6.76 -5.20 -9.37
C PHE A 387 -7.74 -6.10 -10.12
N ILE A 388 -8.41 -7.00 -9.42
CA ILE A 388 -9.45 -7.87 -9.96
C ILE A 388 -10.76 -7.68 -9.21
N LYS A 389 -11.85 -8.09 -9.84
CA LYS A 389 -13.17 -8.23 -9.21
C LYS A 389 -13.74 -9.60 -9.50
N LYS A 390 -14.55 -10.10 -8.58
CA LYS A 390 -15.14 -11.43 -8.61
C LYS A 390 -16.66 -11.30 -8.68
N SER A 391 -17.28 -11.93 -9.68
CA SER A 391 -18.74 -11.95 -9.85
C SER A 391 -19.24 -13.38 -9.72
N SER A 392 -20.29 -13.58 -8.95
CA SER A 392 -20.96 -14.88 -8.85
C SER A 392 -21.66 -15.24 -10.16
N ILE A 393 -21.58 -16.49 -10.56
CA ILE A 393 -22.29 -17.05 -11.69
C ILE A 393 -23.28 -18.09 -11.13
N ILE A 394 -24.55 -17.92 -11.48
CA ILE A 394 -25.65 -18.76 -11.02
C ILE A 394 -26.47 -19.16 -12.24
N SER A 395 -26.56 -20.47 -12.51
CA SER A 395 -27.41 -21.04 -13.53
C SER A 395 -28.13 -22.26 -12.95
N TYR A 396 -29.44 -22.27 -13.09
CA TYR A 396 -30.30 -23.39 -12.66
C TYR A 396 -31.06 -23.95 -13.86
N SER A 397 -31.23 -25.27 -13.91
CA SER A 397 -32.21 -25.87 -14.78
C SER A 397 -33.64 -25.62 -14.26
N ARG A 398 -34.66 -25.84 -15.10
CA ARG A 398 -36.07 -25.76 -14.66
C ARG A 398 -36.32 -26.75 -13.52
N GLU A 399 -35.85 -27.97 -13.67
CA GLU A 399 -36.03 -29.07 -12.73
C GLU A 399 -35.34 -28.78 -11.39
N ALA A 400 -34.14 -28.24 -11.43
CA ALA A 400 -33.40 -27.86 -10.23
C ALA A 400 -34.09 -26.72 -9.47
N LEU A 401 -34.66 -25.73 -10.18
CA LEU A 401 -35.41 -24.65 -9.56
C LEU A 401 -36.76 -25.14 -9.02
N GLU A 402 -37.47 -26.04 -9.73
CA GLU A 402 -38.75 -26.63 -9.33
C GLU A 402 -38.62 -27.39 -8.00
N ALA A 403 -37.49 -28.03 -7.75
CA ALA A 403 -37.24 -28.74 -6.51
C ALA A 403 -37.18 -27.83 -5.26
N ILE A 404 -36.86 -26.52 -5.42
CA ILE A 404 -36.65 -25.59 -4.32
C ILE A 404 -37.50 -24.33 -4.37
N HIS A 405 -38.38 -24.16 -5.38
CA HIS A 405 -39.11 -22.90 -5.59
C HIS A 405 -40.00 -22.52 -4.38
N ASN A 406 -40.67 -23.50 -3.77
CA ASN A 406 -41.54 -23.25 -2.58
C ASN A 406 -40.74 -22.73 -1.39
N ASP A 407 -39.50 -23.21 -1.18
CA ASP A 407 -38.63 -22.75 -0.10
C ASP A 407 -38.23 -21.28 -0.31
N ILE A 408 -37.91 -20.93 -1.56
CA ILE A 408 -37.54 -19.55 -1.92
C ILE A 408 -38.74 -18.61 -1.73
N GLU A 409 -39.93 -19.02 -2.19
CA GLU A 409 -41.17 -18.25 -2.04
C GLU A 409 -41.49 -18.02 -0.56
N ASN A 410 -41.43 -19.07 0.28
CA ASN A 410 -41.66 -18.98 1.72
C ASN A 410 -40.66 -18.06 2.41
N PHE A 411 -39.38 -18.11 2.01
CA PHE A 411 -38.34 -17.25 2.57
C PHE A 411 -38.64 -15.78 2.23
N ALA A 412 -38.95 -15.49 0.97
CA ALA A 412 -39.28 -14.14 0.50
C ALA A 412 -40.53 -13.56 1.18
N VAL A 413 -41.56 -14.40 1.41
CA VAL A 413 -42.75 -14.01 2.12
C VAL A 413 -42.49 -13.72 3.61
N ALA A 414 -41.60 -14.51 4.25
CA ALA A 414 -41.18 -14.26 5.64
C ALA A 414 -40.45 -12.93 5.81
N GLU A 415 -39.77 -12.46 4.76
CA GLU A 415 -39.11 -11.15 4.70
C GLU A 415 -40.06 -10.03 4.22
N HIS A 416 -41.34 -10.31 3.99
CA HIS A 416 -42.35 -9.40 3.42
C HIS A 416 -42.02 -8.90 2.00
N LEU A 417 -41.22 -9.68 1.24
CA LEU A 417 -40.79 -9.36 -0.11
C LEU A 417 -41.65 -10.10 -1.16
N THR A 418 -42.91 -9.70 -1.29
CA THR A 418 -43.86 -10.38 -2.17
C THR A 418 -43.50 -10.36 -3.66
N ALA A 419 -42.81 -9.34 -4.14
CA ALA A 419 -42.29 -9.29 -5.51
C ALA A 419 -41.18 -10.34 -5.76
N HIS A 420 -40.34 -10.64 -4.76
CA HIS A 420 -39.36 -11.73 -4.80
C HIS A 420 -40.03 -13.08 -4.90
N ALA A 421 -41.03 -13.36 -4.04
CA ALA A 421 -41.81 -14.56 -4.09
C ALA A 421 -42.51 -14.74 -5.46
N ASN A 422 -43.15 -13.68 -5.97
CA ASN A 422 -43.81 -13.68 -7.26
C ASN A 422 -42.83 -13.95 -8.42
N SER A 423 -41.59 -13.42 -8.34
CA SER A 423 -40.57 -13.67 -9.35
C SER A 423 -40.24 -15.16 -9.53
N ILE A 424 -40.33 -15.95 -8.48
CA ILE A 424 -40.14 -17.40 -8.53
C ILE A 424 -41.41 -18.09 -9.02
N LYS A 425 -42.56 -17.74 -8.43
CA LYS A 425 -43.84 -18.36 -8.71
C LYS A 425 -44.23 -18.35 -10.20
N VAL A 426 -44.10 -17.20 -10.86
CA VAL A 426 -44.46 -17.06 -12.30
C VAL A 426 -43.64 -17.91 -13.27
N ARG A 427 -42.58 -18.56 -12.82
CA ARG A 427 -41.77 -19.47 -13.64
C ARG A 427 -42.39 -20.84 -13.74
N PHE A 428 -43.40 -21.13 -12.92
CA PHE A 428 -44.12 -22.42 -12.85
C PHE A 428 -45.63 -22.28 -13.10
N GLU A 429 -46.11 -21.09 -13.41
CA GLU A 429 -47.44 -20.83 -13.96
C GLU A 429 -47.45 -21.01 -15.50
#